data_a6922ca73d7037ffe7238fa804163150
#
_entry.id   a6922ca73d7037ffe7238fa804163150
#
_cell.length_a   1.000
_cell.length_b   1.000
_cell.length_c   1.000
_cell.angle_alpha   90.00
_cell.angle_beta   90.00
_cell.angle_gamma   90.00
#
_symmetry.space_group_name_H-M   'P 1'
#
loop_
_entity.id
_entity.type
_entity.pdbx_description
1 polymer ?
#
loop_
_entity_poly.entity_id
_entity_poly.type
_entity_poly.pdbx_seq_one_letter_code
_entity_poly.pdbx_strand_id
1 'polypeptide(L)'
;MEITTVADDLVVIHDGAKVRSYTDLAPDTDHDLDGVQVRTLARPSGALLCRFATVNDVHFGEVEAGRLDEHSTGPVQRVAEGAEPYPEVMNQAAAAEINALGVAALIVKGDLSVDGRPQEWEAFERCYRDPFGDRLHVVRGNHDSYQHQASYAGDQWIQLPGVNVALLDTAIPGETTGQVTATQMEWLADHCSNSPAPVIAMGHHQQWVGEASGRRSDTYFGLHPDGSDLLDGVAARCPQLIAYTAGHTHRHRVRTMTASGVPTIEIGCTKDFPGTWAEYRVYEGGVMQVVHRMSSPEALAWSEQCRTLYAADGVDYAAYALGALGDRCFNIALR
;
A
#
# COMPACT_ATOMS: atom_id res chain seq x y z
N MET A 1 7.46 13.38 17.51
CA MET A 1 6.68 14.23 16.58
C MET A 1 7.16 13.94 15.17
N GLU A 2 6.27 13.56 14.27
CA GLU A 2 6.58 13.06 12.92
C GLU A 2 5.64 13.70 11.90
N ILE A 3 6.16 14.23 10.80
CA ILE A 3 5.36 14.59 9.65
C ILE A 3 5.00 13.28 8.94
N THR A 4 3.74 12.88 8.98
CA THR A 4 3.30 11.60 8.43
C THR A 4 2.72 11.72 7.03
N THR A 5 2.12 12.85 6.73
CA THR A 5 1.45 13.13 5.45
C THR A 5 1.82 14.52 4.96
N VAL A 6 2.14 14.64 3.68
CA VAL A 6 2.27 15.91 2.96
C VAL A 6 1.60 15.79 1.60
N ALA A 7 0.65 16.66 1.31
CA ALA A 7 0.07 16.82 -0.01
C ALA A 7 0.36 18.24 -0.56
N ASP A 8 -0.32 18.63 -1.60
CA ASP A 8 -0.25 19.99 -2.15
C ASP A 8 -1.03 21.03 -1.32
N ASP A 9 -1.96 20.56 -0.48
CA ASP A 9 -2.87 21.39 0.31
C ASP A 9 -3.04 20.93 1.78
N LEU A 10 -2.31 19.88 2.18
CA LEU A 10 -2.47 19.20 3.46
C LEU A 10 -1.13 18.81 4.05
N VAL A 11 -0.97 19.03 5.35
CA VAL A 11 0.10 18.43 6.16
C VAL A 11 -0.50 17.83 7.42
N VAL A 12 -0.10 16.60 7.76
CA VAL A 12 -0.50 15.93 9.01
C VAL A 12 0.74 15.60 9.82
N ILE A 13 0.69 15.96 11.10
CA ILE A 13 1.76 15.71 12.08
C ILE A 13 1.21 14.85 13.21
N HIS A 14 1.89 13.74 13.47
CA HIS A 14 1.60 12.87 14.61
C HIS A 14 2.64 13.06 15.73
N ASP A 15 2.18 13.07 16.97
CA ASP A 15 2.99 13.05 18.17
C ASP A 15 2.45 11.95 19.10
N GLY A 16 2.88 10.71 18.84
CA GLY A 16 2.19 9.53 19.33
C GLY A 16 0.75 9.50 18.81
N ALA A 17 -0.21 9.32 19.71
CA ALA A 17 -1.64 9.33 19.38
C ALA A 17 -2.24 10.74 19.17
N LYS A 18 -1.45 11.82 19.28
CA LYS A 18 -1.95 13.18 19.00
C LYS A 18 -1.77 13.49 17.52
N VAL A 19 -2.83 13.98 16.88
CA VAL A 19 -2.84 14.33 15.46
C VAL A 19 -3.10 15.82 15.32
N ARG A 20 -2.32 16.49 14.46
CA ARG A 20 -2.57 17.85 14.00
C ARG A 20 -2.63 17.84 12.47
N SER A 21 -3.73 18.34 11.94
CA SER A 21 -3.95 18.46 10.50
C SER A 21 -4.03 19.92 10.11
N TYR A 22 -3.30 20.31 9.08
CA TYR A 22 -3.29 21.64 8.51
C TYR A 22 -3.74 21.53 7.06
N THR A 23 -4.89 22.15 6.76
CA THR A 23 -5.54 22.09 5.45
C THR A 23 -5.48 23.43 4.74
N ASP A 24 -5.88 23.47 3.48
CA ASP A 24 -5.95 24.67 2.66
C ASP A 24 -4.61 25.39 2.51
N LEU A 25 -3.53 24.62 2.57
CA LEU A 25 -2.17 25.12 2.40
C LEU A 25 -1.90 25.45 0.91
N ALA A 26 -1.02 26.43 0.66
CA ALA A 26 -0.59 26.71 -0.69
C ALA A 26 0.34 25.61 -1.20
N PRO A 27 0.18 25.13 -2.46
CA PRO A 27 1.06 24.12 -3.04
C PRO A 27 2.47 24.67 -3.29
N ASP A 28 3.46 23.76 -3.30
CA ASP A 28 4.89 24.07 -3.54
C ASP A 28 5.45 25.22 -2.68
N THR A 29 4.97 25.30 -1.43
CA THR A 29 5.26 26.43 -0.53
C THR A 29 5.85 25.94 0.80
N ASP A 30 6.82 26.68 1.32
CA ASP A 30 7.38 26.43 2.64
C ASP A 30 6.45 27.01 3.72
N HIS A 31 6.11 26.19 4.70
CA HIS A 31 5.21 26.54 5.82
C HIS A 31 5.94 26.35 7.16
N ASP A 32 5.64 27.22 8.11
CA ASP A 32 5.94 27.01 9.52
C ASP A 32 4.65 26.61 10.24
N LEU A 33 4.56 25.35 10.61
CA LEU A 33 3.39 24.77 11.26
C LEU A 33 3.71 24.47 12.73
N ASP A 34 3.44 25.43 13.60
CA ASP A 34 3.77 25.36 15.03
C ASP A 34 5.25 25.05 15.30
N GLY A 35 6.16 25.68 14.53
CA GLY A 35 7.61 25.50 14.64
C GLY A 35 8.16 24.32 13.84
N VAL A 36 7.32 23.59 13.09
CA VAL A 36 7.74 22.54 12.17
C VAL A 36 7.83 23.10 10.75
N GLN A 37 9.02 23.10 10.18
CA GLN A 37 9.24 23.54 8.80
C GLN A 37 8.89 22.39 7.85
N VAL A 38 8.02 22.65 6.88
CA VAL A 38 7.60 21.67 5.86
C VAL A 38 7.26 22.39 4.56
N ARG A 39 7.63 21.77 3.43
CA ARG A 39 7.20 22.21 2.10
C ARG A 39 6.11 21.29 1.59
N THR A 40 4.99 21.88 1.17
CA THR A 40 3.92 21.17 0.48
C THR A 40 4.37 20.70 -0.90
N LEU A 41 3.75 19.62 -1.39
CA LEU A 41 4.03 19.14 -2.74
C LEU A 41 3.57 20.14 -3.81
N ALA A 42 4.28 20.18 -4.93
CA ALA A 42 3.79 20.86 -6.11
C ALA A 42 2.55 20.13 -6.64
N ARG A 43 1.46 20.86 -6.91
CA ARG A 43 0.28 20.27 -7.54
C ARG A 43 0.59 19.94 -9.00
N PRO A 44 0.33 18.70 -9.47
CA PRO A 44 0.40 18.40 -10.89
C PRO A 44 -0.50 19.33 -11.70
N SER A 45 -0.09 19.65 -12.94
CA SER A 45 -0.83 20.60 -13.77
C SER A 45 -2.20 20.09 -14.22
N GLY A 46 -3.09 21.00 -14.54
CA GLY A 46 -4.44 20.69 -15.02
C GLY A 46 -5.46 20.39 -13.92
N ALA A 47 -6.62 19.89 -14.33
CA ALA A 47 -7.72 19.59 -13.44
C ALA A 47 -7.47 18.27 -12.67
N LEU A 48 -8.02 18.19 -11.44
CA LEU A 48 -8.18 16.93 -10.73
C LEU A 48 -9.28 16.11 -11.40
N LEU A 49 -8.94 14.94 -11.90
CA LEU A 49 -9.85 14.06 -12.66
C LEU A 49 -10.55 13.06 -11.74
N CYS A 50 -9.83 12.45 -10.81
CA CYS A 50 -10.41 11.60 -9.77
C CYS A 50 -9.46 11.44 -8.58
N ARG A 51 -10.00 10.81 -7.53
CA ARG A 51 -9.22 10.25 -6.43
C ARG A 51 -9.56 8.78 -6.30
N PHE A 52 -8.57 7.95 -6.04
CA PHE A 52 -8.79 6.57 -5.62
C PHE A 52 -7.85 6.25 -4.45
N ALA A 53 -8.13 5.17 -3.73
CA ALA A 53 -7.35 4.79 -2.56
C ALA A 53 -6.87 3.34 -2.63
N THR A 54 -5.83 3.03 -1.86
CA THR A 54 -5.38 1.64 -1.66
C THR A 54 -5.17 1.35 -0.19
N VAL A 55 -5.49 0.12 0.21
CA VAL A 55 -5.09 -0.52 1.45
C VAL A 55 -4.40 -1.84 1.13
N ASN A 56 -3.61 -2.36 2.05
CA ASN A 56 -2.96 -3.66 1.93
C ASN A 56 -2.59 -4.21 3.31
N ASP A 57 -2.33 -5.51 3.36
CA ASP A 57 -1.93 -6.16 4.61
C ASP A 57 -2.94 -5.84 5.72
N VAL A 58 -4.19 -6.20 5.46
CA VAL A 58 -5.34 -5.90 6.34
C VAL A 58 -5.58 -7.03 7.36
N HIS A 59 -5.20 -8.27 7.04
CA HIS A 59 -5.07 -9.46 7.89
C HIS A 59 -6.25 -9.72 8.84
N PHE A 60 -7.48 -9.72 8.36
CA PHE A 60 -8.62 -10.13 9.18
C PHE A 60 -8.40 -11.53 9.78
N GLY A 61 -8.73 -11.68 11.05
CA GLY A 61 -8.51 -12.90 11.83
C GLY A 61 -7.17 -12.97 12.55
N GLU A 62 -6.25 -12.04 12.35
CA GLU A 62 -5.00 -11.99 13.10
C GLU A 62 -5.26 -11.56 14.56
N VAL A 63 -4.64 -12.27 15.50
CA VAL A 63 -4.84 -12.06 16.94
C VAL A 63 -3.58 -11.57 17.66
N GLU A 64 -2.44 -11.64 17.00
CA GLU A 64 -1.13 -11.25 17.54
C GLU A 64 -0.33 -10.50 16.47
N ALA A 65 0.16 -9.31 16.80
CA ALA A 65 1.13 -8.58 15.98
C ALA A 65 2.55 -8.75 16.52
N GLY A 66 3.54 -8.84 15.61
CA GLY A 66 4.95 -8.95 15.99
C GLY A 66 5.49 -10.37 16.08
N ARG A 67 4.76 -11.36 15.60
CA ARG A 67 5.22 -12.73 15.46
C ARG A 67 5.46 -13.07 14.00
N LEU A 68 6.71 -13.36 13.64
CA LEU A 68 7.09 -13.84 12.30
C LEU A 68 7.08 -15.38 12.25
N ASP A 69 7.52 -16.02 13.33
CA ASP A 69 7.60 -17.46 13.48
C ASP A 69 7.59 -17.85 14.98
N GLU A 70 7.76 -19.15 15.27
CA GLU A 70 7.84 -19.68 16.62
C GLU A 70 9.08 -19.21 17.41
N HIS A 71 10.08 -18.66 16.72
CA HIS A 71 11.32 -18.18 17.33
C HIS A 71 11.33 -16.67 17.58
N SER A 72 10.26 -15.95 17.17
CA SER A 72 10.15 -14.50 17.37
C SER A 72 10.24 -14.14 18.84
N THR A 73 11.13 -13.19 19.17
CA THR A 73 11.38 -12.76 20.56
C THR A 73 10.54 -11.57 20.98
N GLY A 74 9.89 -10.88 20.02
CA GLY A 74 8.89 -9.85 20.30
C GLY A 74 9.43 -8.42 20.29
N PRO A 75 8.72 -7.46 20.87
CA PRO A 75 7.47 -7.64 21.59
C PRO A 75 6.32 -8.15 20.71
N VAL A 76 5.45 -8.98 21.29
CA VAL A 76 4.20 -9.42 20.68
C VAL A 76 3.05 -8.66 21.32
N GLN A 77 2.23 -8.01 20.48
CA GLN A 77 1.08 -7.24 20.94
C GLN A 77 -0.22 -8.03 20.71
N ARG A 78 -1.15 -7.92 21.66
CA ARG A 78 -2.48 -8.53 21.62
C ARG A 78 -3.51 -7.56 22.15
N VAL A 79 -4.73 -7.65 21.65
CA VAL A 79 -5.86 -6.97 22.28
C VAL A 79 -6.29 -7.71 23.55
N ALA A 80 -6.94 -6.99 24.45
CA ALA A 80 -7.49 -7.59 25.67
C ALA A 80 -8.56 -8.64 25.33
N GLU A 81 -8.69 -9.66 26.18
CA GLU A 81 -9.72 -10.69 26.01
C GLU A 81 -11.13 -10.06 25.98
N GLY A 82 -11.91 -10.39 24.96
CA GLY A 82 -13.26 -9.87 24.75
C GLY A 82 -13.32 -8.48 24.09
N ALA A 83 -12.17 -7.85 23.80
CA ALA A 83 -12.13 -6.65 22.97
C ALA A 83 -12.32 -6.98 21.49
N GLU A 84 -12.73 -5.99 20.70
CA GLU A 84 -12.79 -6.13 19.24
C GLU A 84 -11.40 -6.45 18.69
N PRO A 85 -11.28 -7.40 17.74
CA PRO A 85 -10.00 -7.71 17.13
C PRO A 85 -9.37 -6.46 16.47
N TYR A 86 -8.06 -6.33 16.63
CA TYR A 86 -7.40 -5.12 16.14
C TYR A 86 -7.45 -4.93 14.60
N PRO A 87 -7.47 -5.99 13.77
CA PRO A 87 -7.63 -5.78 12.34
C PRO A 87 -8.97 -5.10 12.02
N GLU A 88 -10.04 -5.46 12.72
CA GLU A 88 -11.35 -4.83 12.57
C GLU A 88 -11.28 -3.34 12.94
N VAL A 89 -10.71 -2.99 14.08
CA VAL A 89 -10.58 -1.60 14.55
C VAL A 89 -9.78 -0.76 13.53
N MET A 90 -8.64 -1.29 13.08
CA MET A 90 -7.75 -0.61 12.16
C MET A 90 -8.38 -0.42 10.78
N ASN A 91 -8.98 -1.49 10.24
CA ASN A 91 -9.57 -1.46 8.92
C ASN A 91 -10.88 -0.67 8.86
N GLN A 92 -11.72 -0.71 9.91
CA GLN A 92 -12.90 0.15 10.01
C GLN A 92 -12.53 1.63 10.02
N ALA A 93 -11.45 2.01 10.71
CA ALA A 93 -10.94 3.37 10.71
C ALA A 93 -10.49 3.80 9.29
N ALA A 94 -9.70 2.96 8.61
CA ALA A 94 -9.28 3.23 7.24
C ALA A 94 -10.47 3.32 6.28
N ALA A 95 -11.41 2.39 6.35
CA ALA A 95 -12.61 2.38 5.50
C ALA A 95 -13.47 3.63 5.71
N ALA A 96 -13.65 4.07 6.95
CA ALA A 96 -14.39 5.29 7.26
C ALA A 96 -13.73 6.55 6.69
N GLU A 97 -12.41 6.70 6.87
CA GLU A 97 -11.66 7.84 6.34
C GLU A 97 -11.68 7.88 4.80
N ILE A 98 -11.44 6.73 4.15
CA ILE A 98 -11.45 6.62 2.69
C ILE A 98 -12.85 6.89 2.12
N ASN A 99 -13.90 6.34 2.74
CA ASN A 99 -15.27 6.55 2.29
C ASN A 99 -15.71 8.03 2.43
N ALA A 100 -15.24 8.73 3.47
CA ALA A 100 -15.48 10.15 3.66
C ALA A 100 -14.89 11.03 2.55
N LEU A 101 -13.80 10.59 1.90
CA LEU A 101 -13.21 11.28 0.75
C LEU A 101 -14.00 11.11 -0.55
N GLY A 102 -14.95 10.18 -0.62
CA GLY A 102 -15.75 9.94 -1.82
C GLY A 102 -14.91 9.46 -3.02
N VAL A 103 -13.94 8.57 -2.78
CA VAL A 103 -13.05 8.04 -3.81
C VAL A 103 -13.79 7.30 -4.93
N ALA A 104 -13.26 7.36 -6.15
CA ALA A 104 -13.80 6.66 -7.31
C ALA A 104 -13.63 5.14 -7.21
N ALA A 105 -12.55 4.69 -6.55
CA ALA A 105 -12.27 3.28 -6.28
C ALA A 105 -11.47 3.11 -4.99
N LEU A 106 -11.67 1.97 -4.33
CA LEU A 106 -10.77 1.42 -3.31
C LEU A 106 -10.16 0.14 -3.84
N ILE A 107 -8.84 0.01 -3.78
CA ILE A 107 -8.11 -1.16 -4.23
C ILE A 107 -7.43 -1.81 -3.03
N VAL A 108 -7.72 -3.08 -2.78
CA VAL A 108 -7.07 -3.86 -1.72
C VAL A 108 -6.02 -4.76 -2.35
N LYS A 109 -4.76 -4.55 -1.96
CA LYS A 109 -3.59 -5.19 -2.58
C LYS A 109 -3.08 -6.38 -1.77
N GLY A 110 -3.96 -7.33 -1.47
CA GLY A 110 -3.61 -8.60 -0.85
C GLY A 110 -3.49 -8.61 0.67
N ASP A 111 -3.30 -9.81 1.18
CA ASP A 111 -3.32 -10.16 2.60
C ASP A 111 -4.58 -9.65 3.30
N LEU A 112 -5.72 -10.10 2.75
CA LEU A 112 -7.06 -9.77 3.24
C LEU A 112 -7.33 -10.46 4.58
N SER A 113 -6.83 -11.67 4.70
CA SER A 113 -7.00 -12.60 5.81
C SER A 113 -5.65 -13.03 6.36
N VAL A 114 -5.63 -13.61 7.55
CA VAL A 114 -4.40 -14.20 8.10
C VAL A 114 -4.15 -15.61 7.55
N ASP A 115 -5.20 -16.37 7.21
CA ASP A 115 -5.10 -17.78 6.83
C ASP A 115 -6.14 -18.21 5.76
N GLY A 116 -6.88 -17.28 5.19
CA GLY A 116 -7.88 -17.52 4.14
C GLY A 116 -9.10 -18.29 4.63
N ARG A 117 -9.51 -18.15 5.90
CA ARG A 117 -10.68 -18.82 6.45
C ARG A 117 -11.96 -18.07 6.08
N PRO A 118 -13.10 -18.78 5.94
CA PRO A 118 -14.36 -18.14 5.60
C PRO A 118 -14.76 -16.98 6.51
N GLN A 119 -14.56 -17.09 7.82
CA GLN A 119 -14.91 -16.06 8.80
C GLN A 119 -14.05 -14.80 8.63
N GLU A 120 -12.79 -14.95 8.24
CA GLU A 120 -11.86 -13.85 7.97
C GLU A 120 -12.32 -13.07 6.73
N TRP A 121 -12.74 -13.78 5.67
CA TRP A 121 -13.31 -13.15 4.48
C TRP A 121 -14.66 -12.48 4.76
N GLU A 122 -15.52 -13.09 5.58
CA GLU A 122 -16.77 -12.45 6.00
C GLU A 122 -16.51 -11.12 6.75
N ALA A 123 -15.48 -11.08 7.59
CA ALA A 123 -15.08 -9.83 8.27
C ALA A 123 -14.56 -8.78 7.29
N PHE A 124 -13.72 -9.20 6.34
CA PHE A 124 -13.23 -8.36 5.25
C PHE A 124 -14.39 -7.79 4.41
N GLU A 125 -15.32 -8.62 3.97
CA GLU A 125 -16.47 -8.20 3.14
C GLU A 125 -17.37 -7.20 3.90
N ARG A 126 -17.66 -7.43 5.17
CA ARG A 126 -18.40 -6.46 6.00
C ARG A 126 -17.69 -5.12 6.11
N CYS A 127 -16.37 -5.13 6.26
CA CYS A 127 -15.59 -3.92 6.43
C CYS A 127 -15.46 -3.10 5.14
N TYR A 128 -15.25 -3.76 4.00
CA TYR A 128 -14.92 -3.09 2.76
C TYR A 128 -15.99 -3.23 1.66
N ARG A 129 -16.56 -4.44 1.45
CA ARG A 129 -17.56 -4.61 0.40
C ARG A 129 -18.85 -3.85 0.69
N ASP A 130 -19.33 -3.91 1.91
CA ASP A 130 -20.58 -3.26 2.27
C ASP A 130 -20.57 -1.72 2.03
N PRO A 131 -19.53 -0.96 2.46
CA PRO A 131 -19.50 0.48 2.22
C PRO A 131 -19.06 0.89 0.81
N PHE A 132 -18.26 0.07 0.09
CA PHE A 132 -17.71 0.47 -1.21
C PHE A 132 -18.42 -0.15 -2.41
N GLY A 133 -19.08 -1.31 -2.26
CA GLY A 133 -19.83 -1.97 -3.34
C GLY A 133 -18.98 -2.19 -4.60
N ASP A 134 -19.46 -1.73 -5.75
CA ASP A 134 -18.79 -1.87 -7.05
C ASP A 134 -17.49 -1.04 -7.17
N ARG A 135 -17.25 -0.13 -6.25
CA ARG A 135 -15.99 0.64 -6.18
C ARG A 135 -14.83 -0.14 -5.55
N LEU A 136 -15.10 -1.32 -4.98
CA LEU A 136 -14.09 -2.17 -4.37
C LEU A 136 -13.47 -3.12 -5.38
N HIS A 137 -12.16 -3.06 -5.54
CA HIS A 137 -11.35 -3.98 -6.34
C HIS A 137 -10.34 -4.68 -5.44
N VAL A 138 -10.19 -5.99 -5.59
CA VAL A 138 -9.43 -6.80 -4.62
C VAL A 138 -8.59 -7.82 -5.34
N VAL A 139 -7.36 -7.98 -4.90
CA VAL A 139 -6.49 -9.11 -5.27
C VAL A 139 -5.99 -9.79 -3.99
N ARG A 140 -5.78 -11.09 -4.05
CA ARG A 140 -5.24 -11.86 -2.92
C ARG A 140 -3.75 -11.58 -2.70
N GLY A 141 -3.29 -11.79 -1.45
CA GLY A 141 -1.88 -11.92 -1.10
C GLY A 141 -1.49 -13.37 -0.81
N ASN A 142 -0.31 -13.57 -0.24
CA ASN A 142 0.16 -14.92 0.11
C ASN A 142 -0.64 -15.53 1.26
N HIS A 143 -1.02 -14.75 2.27
CA HIS A 143 -1.84 -15.22 3.38
C HIS A 143 -3.21 -15.76 2.93
N ASP A 144 -3.80 -15.16 1.89
CA ASP A 144 -5.08 -15.58 1.33
C ASP A 144 -4.99 -16.90 0.54
N SER A 145 -3.78 -17.37 0.26
CA SER A 145 -3.53 -18.55 -0.60
C SER A 145 -2.64 -19.63 0.03
N TYR A 146 -2.27 -19.51 1.30
CA TYR A 146 -1.43 -20.51 1.99
C TYR A 146 -2.04 -21.92 1.99
N GLN A 147 -3.36 -22.03 2.06
CA GLN A 147 -4.09 -23.31 1.98
C GLN A 147 -4.58 -23.59 0.56
N HIS A 148 -3.95 -23.02 -0.47
CA HIS A 148 -4.29 -23.16 -1.88
C HIS A 148 -5.71 -22.64 -2.25
N GLN A 149 -6.24 -21.68 -1.49
CA GLN A 149 -7.50 -21.01 -1.82
C GLN A 149 -7.38 -20.22 -3.12
N ALA A 150 -8.47 -20.16 -3.88
CA ALA A 150 -8.55 -19.42 -5.14
C ALA A 150 -9.39 -18.13 -5.05
N SER A 151 -9.86 -17.77 -3.87
CA SER A 151 -10.63 -16.54 -3.67
C SER A 151 -9.78 -15.31 -4.01
N TYR A 152 -10.39 -14.36 -4.72
CA TYR A 152 -9.74 -13.11 -5.18
C TYR A 152 -8.51 -13.31 -6.09
N ALA A 153 -8.36 -14.53 -6.68
CA ALA A 153 -7.33 -14.78 -7.67
C ALA A 153 -7.68 -14.14 -9.02
N GLY A 154 -6.62 -13.82 -9.77
CA GLY A 154 -6.71 -13.33 -11.15
C GLY A 154 -6.48 -11.82 -11.28
N ASP A 155 -6.01 -11.46 -12.48
CA ASP A 155 -5.68 -10.09 -12.83
C ASP A 155 -6.93 -9.28 -13.18
N GLN A 156 -6.91 -7.97 -12.92
CA GLN A 156 -8.01 -7.05 -13.21
C GLN A 156 -7.51 -5.81 -13.93
N TRP A 157 -8.29 -5.33 -14.91
CA TRP A 157 -8.09 -4.03 -15.54
C TRP A 157 -9.17 -3.06 -15.08
N ILE A 158 -8.77 -2.02 -14.38
CA ILE A 158 -9.66 -1.04 -13.75
C ILE A 158 -9.48 0.28 -14.48
N GLN A 159 -10.57 0.81 -15.02
CA GLN A 159 -10.57 2.10 -15.71
C GLN A 159 -11.12 3.19 -14.79
N LEU A 160 -10.29 4.20 -14.53
CA LEU A 160 -10.66 5.37 -13.73
C LEU A 160 -10.47 6.65 -14.56
N PRO A 161 -11.13 7.74 -14.21
CA PRO A 161 -10.92 9.01 -14.90
C PRO A 161 -9.43 9.43 -14.84
N GLY A 162 -8.78 9.47 -16.00
CA GLY A 162 -7.41 9.92 -16.14
C GLY A 162 -6.31 8.89 -15.83
N VAL A 163 -6.63 7.68 -15.38
CA VAL A 163 -5.67 6.63 -15.12
C VAL A 163 -6.30 5.25 -15.24
N ASN A 164 -5.56 4.26 -15.70
CA ASN A 164 -5.94 2.86 -15.61
C ASN A 164 -5.09 2.15 -14.56
N VAL A 165 -5.66 1.15 -13.90
CA VAL A 165 -4.93 0.30 -12.95
C VAL A 165 -4.94 -1.13 -13.44
N ALA A 166 -3.75 -1.71 -13.56
CA ALA A 166 -3.55 -3.15 -13.77
C ALA A 166 -3.29 -3.80 -12.41
N LEU A 167 -4.31 -4.43 -11.83
CA LEU A 167 -4.22 -5.12 -10.55
C LEU A 167 -3.86 -6.59 -10.81
N LEU A 168 -2.65 -6.99 -10.40
CA LEU A 168 -2.01 -8.25 -10.71
C LEU A 168 -2.09 -9.24 -9.54
N ASP A 169 -2.54 -10.46 -9.79
CA ASP A 169 -2.42 -11.56 -8.86
C ASP A 169 -0.97 -12.08 -8.85
N THR A 170 -0.23 -11.72 -7.82
CA THR A 170 1.18 -12.08 -7.66
C THR A 170 1.39 -13.25 -6.69
N ALA A 171 0.33 -13.81 -6.11
CA ALA A 171 0.45 -14.87 -5.12
C ALA A 171 0.73 -16.23 -5.77
N ILE A 172 1.69 -16.95 -5.20
CA ILE A 172 1.93 -18.36 -5.48
C ILE A 172 1.23 -19.18 -4.40
N PRO A 173 0.25 -20.04 -4.74
CA PRO A 173 -0.46 -20.81 -3.72
C PRO A 173 0.46 -21.63 -2.83
N GLY A 174 0.34 -21.44 -1.52
CA GLY A 174 1.15 -22.14 -0.51
C GLY A 174 2.53 -21.53 -0.23
N GLU A 175 2.90 -20.41 -0.87
CA GLU A 175 4.22 -19.78 -0.69
C GLU A 175 4.11 -18.34 -0.17
N THR A 176 5.17 -17.87 0.47
CA THR A 176 5.30 -16.47 0.91
C THR A 176 5.82 -15.55 -0.18
N THR A 177 6.57 -16.11 -1.15
CA THR A 177 7.10 -15.38 -2.30
C THR A 177 6.03 -15.18 -3.36
N GLY A 178 6.22 -14.15 -4.17
CA GLY A 178 5.34 -13.82 -5.28
C GLY A 178 5.97 -14.03 -6.65
N GLN A 179 5.11 -14.07 -7.66
CA GLN A 179 5.52 -14.22 -9.05
C GLN A 179 4.62 -13.43 -9.98
N VAL A 180 5.18 -12.97 -11.08
CA VAL A 180 4.43 -12.62 -12.29
C VAL A 180 4.90 -13.53 -13.43
N THR A 181 3.96 -13.99 -14.24
CA THR A 181 4.23 -14.91 -15.34
C THR A 181 4.44 -14.17 -16.66
N ALA A 182 5.04 -14.83 -17.64
CA ALA A 182 5.16 -14.30 -19.00
C ALA A 182 3.79 -13.94 -19.59
N THR A 183 2.78 -14.78 -19.38
CA THR A 183 1.40 -14.56 -19.87
C THR A 183 0.77 -13.31 -19.24
N GLN A 184 0.95 -13.09 -17.92
CA GLN A 184 0.48 -11.87 -17.26
C GLN A 184 1.21 -10.64 -17.83
N MET A 185 2.49 -10.76 -18.12
CA MET A 185 3.27 -9.65 -18.67
C MET A 185 2.93 -9.34 -20.12
N GLU A 186 2.56 -10.34 -20.93
CA GLU A 186 1.97 -10.14 -22.26
C GLU A 186 0.62 -9.43 -22.15
N TRP A 187 -0.25 -9.87 -21.24
CA TRP A 187 -1.53 -9.23 -20.96
C TRP A 187 -1.34 -7.75 -20.51
N LEU A 188 -0.40 -7.48 -19.61
CA LEU A 188 -0.10 -6.12 -19.16
C LEU A 188 0.42 -5.25 -20.31
N ALA A 189 1.33 -5.78 -21.13
CA ALA A 189 1.89 -5.06 -22.27
C ALA A 189 0.82 -4.69 -23.31
N ASP A 190 -0.08 -5.63 -23.61
CA ASP A 190 -1.20 -5.41 -24.54
C ASP A 190 -2.15 -4.32 -24.03
N HIS A 191 -2.55 -4.37 -22.76
CA HIS A 191 -3.42 -3.38 -22.15
C HIS A 191 -2.75 -1.99 -22.09
N CYS A 192 -1.48 -1.94 -21.67
CA CYS A 192 -0.73 -0.69 -21.64
C CYS A 192 -0.60 -0.06 -23.03
N SER A 193 -0.26 -0.86 -24.05
CA SER A 193 -0.06 -0.35 -25.43
C SER A 193 -1.35 0.21 -26.04
N ASN A 194 -2.50 -0.29 -25.61
CA ASN A 194 -3.82 0.16 -26.07
C ASN A 194 -4.47 1.19 -25.11
N SER A 195 -3.81 1.54 -24.01
CA SER A 195 -4.34 2.48 -23.03
C SER A 195 -4.23 3.92 -23.50
N PRO A 196 -5.34 4.69 -23.52
CA PRO A 196 -5.30 6.12 -23.81
C PRO A 196 -4.85 6.95 -22.60
N ALA A 197 -4.73 6.34 -21.43
CA ALA A 197 -4.36 6.96 -20.17
C ALA A 197 -3.11 6.30 -19.57
N PRO A 198 -2.39 6.97 -18.67
CA PRO A 198 -1.32 6.35 -17.91
C PRO A 198 -1.82 5.15 -17.11
N VAL A 199 -0.93 4.20 -16.87
CA VAL A 199 -1.22 2.94 -16.18
C VAL A 199 -0.39 2.85 -14.91
N ILE A 200 -1.01 2.49 -13.80
CA ILE A 200 -0.33 2.07 -12.58
C ILE A 200 -0.57 0.56 -12.42
N ALA A 201 0.50 -0.22 -12.45
CA ALA A 201 0.41 -1.63 -12.09
C ALA A 201 0.46 -1.78 -10.56
N MET A 202 -0.37 -2.67 -10.03
CA MET A 202 -0.47 -2.94 -8.60
C MET A 202 -0.47 -4.44 -8.36
N GLY A 203 0.17 -4.89 -7.29
CA GLY A 203 0.12 -6.27 -6.84
C GLY A 203 0.38 -6.35 -5.35
N HIS A 204 0.40 -7.56 -4.79
CA HIS A 204 0.71 -7.72 -3.38
C HIS A 204 2.22 -7.66 -3.14
N HIS A 205 3.02 -8.46 -3.85
CA HIS A 205 4.46 -8.61 -3.62
C HIS A 205 5.27 -7.49 -4.29
N GLN A 206 6.28 -6.97 -3.57
CA GLN A 206 7.17 -5.95 -4.09
C GLN A 206 8.08 -6.48 -5.22
N GLN A 207 8.37 -5.61 -6.17
CA GLN A 207 9.31 -5.90 -7.25
C GLN A 207 10.74 -5.95 -6.71
N TRP A 208 11.51 -6.91 -7.19
CA TRP A 208 12.92 -7.08 -6.84
C TRP A 208 13.81 -6.13 -7.64
N VAL A 209 14.42 -5.16 -6.97
CA VAL A 209 15.41 -4.26 -7.58
C VAL A 209 16.81 -4.79 -7.26
N GLY A 210 17.48 -5.39 -8.24
CA GLY A 210 18.70 -6.16 -8.06
C GLY A 210 19.83 -5.45 -7.33
N GLU A 211 20.18 -4.23 -7.72
CA GLU A 211 21.26 -3.46 -7.10
C GLU A 211 20.91 -2.94 -5.70
N ALA A 212 19.67 -2.52 -5.51
CA ALA A 212 19.21 -1.92 -4.26
C ALA A 212 18.91 -2.96 -3.17
N SER A 213 18.49 -4.17 -3.54
CA SER A 213 18.11 -5.23 -2.59
C SER A 213 19.07 -6.42 -2.56
N GLY A 214 19.98 -6.52 -3.54
CA GLY A 214 20.78 -7.69 -3.81
C GLY A 214 19.95 -8.88 -4.27
N ARG A 215 20.36 -9.57 -5.32
CA ARG A 215 19.70 -10.79 -5.75
C ARG A 215 20.02 -11.90 -4.77
N ARG A 216 19.01 -12.46 -4.10
CA ARG A 216 19.14 -13.54 -3.13
C ARG A 216 18.53 -14.83 -3.71
N SER A 217 18.64 -15.88 -2.93
CA SER A 217 18.00 -17.16 -3.23
C SER A 217 16.47 -17.02 -3.27
N ASP A 218 15.82 -18.02 -3.80
CA ASP A 218 14.38 -18.16 -3.98
C ASP A 218 13.54 -18.09 -2.68
N THR A 219 14.22 -18.07 -1.54
CA THR A 219 13.60 -17.90 -0.21
C THR A 219 13.32 -16.44 0.14
N TYR A 220 13.69 -15.50 -0.72
CA TYR A 220 13.32 -14.11 -0.51
C TYR A 220 11.83 -13.91 -0.80
N PHE A 221 11.16 -13.18 0.07
CA PHE A 221 9.68 -13.09 0.09
C PHE A 221 9.04 -12.07 -0.86
N GLY A 222 9.75 -11.44 -1.79
CA GLY A 222 9.20 -10.56 -2.84
C GLY A 222 8.87 -11.32 -4.14
N LEU A 223 8.64 -10.59 -5.22
CA LEU A 223 8.56 -11.18 -6.55
C LEU A 223 9.87 -11.89 -6.89
N HIS A 224 9.78 -13.09 -7.45
CA HIS A 224 10.95 -13.79 -7.97
C HIS A 224 11.75 -12.89 -8.92
N PRO A 225 13.08 -12.99 -8.93
CA PRO A 225 13.93 -12.16 -9.78
C PRO A 225 13.54 -12.17 -11.26
N ASP A 226 13.21 -13.33 -11.80
CA ASP A 226 12.80 -13.45 -13.22
C ASP A 226 11.50 -12.73 -13.52
N GLY A 227 10.50 -12.84 -12.63
CA GLY A 227 9.25 -12.09 -12.73
C GLY A 227 9.47 -10.58 -12.60
N SER A 228 10.37 -10.18 -11.71
CA SER A 228 10.77 -8.78 -11.56
C SER A 228 11.43 -8.21 -12.82
N ASP A 229 12.28 -8.99 -13.49
CA ASP A 229 12.91 -8.60 -14.76
C ASP A 229 11.88 -8.54 -15.89
N LEU A 230 10.90 -9.45 -15.94
CA LEU A 230 9.80 -9.40 -16.91
C LEU A 230 8.97 -8.12 -16.74
N LEU A 231 8.61 -7.76 -15.50
CA LEU A 231 7.86 -6.55 -15.20
C LEU A 231 8.63 -5.29 -15.61
N ASP A 232 9.91 -5.20 -15.25
CA ASP A 232 10.78 -4.08 -15.65
C ASP A 232 10.92 -4.00 -17.17
N GLY A 233 11.03 -5.16 -17.85
CA GLY A 233 11.04 -5.25 -19.30
C GLY A 233 9.76 -4.74 -19.97
N VAL A 234 8.58 -4.98 -19.39
CA VAL A 234 7.31 -4.38 -19.86
C VAL A 234 7.35 -2.88 -19.63
N ALA A 235 7.71 -2.44 -18.44
CA ALA A 235 7.79 -1.03 -18.10
C ALA A 235 8.74 -0.24 -19.02
N ALA A 236 9.84 -0.86 -19.46
CA ALA A 236 10.78 -0.25 -20.39
C ALA A 236 10.19 -0.05 -21.81
N ARG A 237 9.28 -0.91 -22.24
CA ARG A 237 8.66 -0.87 -23.58
C ARG A 237 7.33 -0.10 -23.63
N CYS A 238 6.69 0.10 -22.49
CA CYS A 238 5.35 0.68 -22.38
C CYS A 238 5.40 2.03 -21.64
N PRO A 239 5.51 3.15 -22.35
CA PRO A 239 5.58 4.49 -21.73
C PRO A 239 4.35 4.82 -20.86
N GLN A 240 3.19 4.19 -21.14
CA GLN A 240 1.99 4.36 -20.35
C GLN A 240 2.14 3.82 -18.94
N LEU A 241 3.00 2.81 -18.70
CA LEU A 241 3.24 2.26 -17.36
C LEU A 241 4.14 3.21 -16.56
N ILE A 242 3.54 3.94 -15.61
CA ILE A 242 4.20 5.02 -14.88
C ILE A 242 4.64 4.62 -13.47
N ALA A 243 4.10 3.55 -12.89
CA ALA A 243 4.49 3.05 -11.57
C ALA A 243 4.08 1.58 -11.39
N TYR A 244 4.78 0.89 -10.47
CA TYR A 244 4.32 -0.34 -9.84
C TYR A 244 4.20 -0.14 -8.33
N THR A 245 3.11 -0.57 -7.70
CA THR A 245 2.92 -0.44 -6.25
C THR A 245 2.51 -1.76 -5.60
N ALA A 246 3.03 -2.02 -4.41
CA ALA A 246 2.84 -3.25 -3.66
C ALA A 246 2.64 -3.02 -2.15
N GLY A 247 2.22 -4.08 -1.42
CA GLY A 247 2.19 -4.20 0.02
C GLY A 247 3.27 -5.16 0.53
N HIS A 248 2.86 -6.16 1.32
CA HIS A 248 3.61 -7.32 1.77
C HIS A 248 4.76 -7.05 2.75
N THR A 249 5.50 -5.99 2.55
CA THR A 249 6.69 -5.67 3.37
C THR A 249 6.35 -4.85 4.61
N HIS A 250 5.11 -4.43 4.78
CA HIS A 250 4.62 -3.56 5.87
C HIS A 250 5.39 -2.25 6.03
N ARG A 251 6.03 -1.75 4.95
CA ARG A 251 6.82 -0.52 5.00
C ARG A 251 6.55 0.40 3.83
N HIS A 252 6.91 1.66 4.00
CA HIS A 252 6.97 2.60 2.89
C HIS A 252 8.38 2.65 2.33
N ARG A 253 8.49 2.48 1.01
CA ARG A 253 9.75 2.57 0.30
C ARG A 253 9.54 2.83 -1.18
N VAL A 254 10.29 3.74 -1.76
CA VAL A 254 10.33 3.96 -3.20
C VAL A 254 11.71 3.60 -3.74
N ARG A 255 11.73 2.88 -4.84
CA ARG A 255 12.91 2.57 -5.63
C ARG A 255 12.61 2.78 -7.11
N THR A 256 13.62 2.68 -7.93
CA THR A 256 13.51 2.79 -9.37
C THR A 256 13.87 1.46 -10.01
N MET A 257 13.03 0.96 -10.89
CA MET A 257 13.32 -0.22 -11.73
C MET A 257 14.55 0.05 -12.58
N THR A 258 15.43 -0.92 -12.71
CA THR A 258 16.78 -0.72 -13.28
C THR A 258 16.76 -0.42 -14.78
N ALA A 259 15.93 -1.13 -15.56
CA ALA A 259 15.89 -1.00 -17.01
C ALA A 259 14.96 0.14 -17.49
N SER A 260 13.81 0.29 -16.84
CA SER A 260 12.77 1.22 -17.27
C SER A 260 12.86 2.60 -16.63
N GLY A 261 13.48 2.71 -15.46
CA GLY A 261 13.43 3.92 -14.64
C GLY A 261 12.08 4.19 -13.98
N VAL A 262 11.13 3.25 -14.07
CA VAL A 262 9.80 3.38 -13.45
C VAL A 262 9.90 3.20 -11.93
N PRO A 263 9.21 4.03 -11.12
CA PRO A 263 9.17 3.84 -9.68
C PRO A 263 8.47 2.53 -9.30
N THR A 264 9.09 1.79 -8.37
CA THR A 264 8.50 0.67 -7.67
C THR A 264 8.31 1.06 -6.21
N ILE A 265 7.09 0.92 -5.70
CA ILE A 265 6.60 1.57 -4.49
C ILE A 265 6.08 0.49 -3.53
N GLU A 266 6.62 0.47 -2.33
CA GLU A 266 6.12 -0.35 -1.23
C GLU A 266 5.28 0.55 -0.31
N ILE A 267 4.05 0.11 0.04
CA ILE A 267 3.14 0.83 0.93
C ILE A 267 3.05 0.08 2.26
N GLY A 268 3.14 0.81 3.37
CA GLY A 268 3.02 0.27 4.72
C GLY A 268 1.64 -0.35 4.98
N CYS A 269 1.58 -1.27 5.94
CA CYS A 269 0.36 -2.01 6.25
C CYS A 269 -0.74 -1.14 6.88
N THR A 270 -1.98 -1.64 6.78
CA THR A 270 -3.15 -1.03 7.40
C THR A 270 -3.36 -1.54 8.83
N LYS A 271 -3.06 -2.82 9.12
CA LYS A 271 -3.45 -3.53 10.34
C LYS A 271 -2.74 -3.14 11.64
N ASP A 272 -1.48 -2.66 11.57
CA ASP A 272 -0.68 -2.34 12.76
C ASP A 272 0.11 -1.02 12.57
N PHE A 273 1.39 -0.95 12.93
CA PHE A 273 2.20 0.24 12.65
C PHE A 273 2.79 0.15 11.23
N PRO A 274 2.68 1.19 10.39
CA PRO A 274 2.28 2.57 10.74
C PRO A 274 0.77 2.82 10.74
N GLY A 275 -0.07 1.87 10.32
CA GLY A 275 -1.52 2.04 10.24
C GLY A 275 -1.91 3.04 9.15
N THR A 276 -1.65 2.66 7.89
CA THR A 276 -1.74 3.60 6.76
C THR A 276 -2.61 3.10 5.63
N TRP A 277 -3.05 4.04 4.84
CA TRP A 277 -3.66 3.85 3.52
C TRP A 277 -3.12 4.91 2.57
N ALA A 278 -3.15 4.66 1.26
CA ALA A 278 -2.66 5.61 0.27
C ALA A 278 -3.80 6.18 -0.59
N GLU A 279 -3.83 7.51 -0.74
CA GLU A 279 -4.64 8.25 -1.69
C GLU A 279 -3.82 8.51 -2.95
N TYR A 280 -4.44 8.37 -4.10
CA TYR A 280 -3.91 8.77 -5.39
C TYR A 280 -4.80 9.88 -5.96
N ARG A 281 -4.25 11.09 -6.08
CA ARG A 281 -4.89 12.24 -6.70
C ARG A 281 -4.48 12.29 -8.17
N VAL A 282 -5.40 12.00 -9.06
CA VAL A 282 -5.15 11.94 -10.52
C VAL A 282 -5.45 13.28 -11.14
N TYR A 283 -4.45 13.93 -11.69
CA TYR A 283 -4.55 15.18 -12.41
C TYR A 283 -4.27 14.95 -13.91
N GLU A 284 -4.60 15.92 -14.76
CA GLU A 284 -4.27 15.84 -16.19
C GLU A 284 -2.76 15.73 -16.43
N GLY A 285 -1.93 16.34 -15.59
CA GLY A 285 -0.48 16.39 -15.72
C GLY A 285 0.32 15.44 -14.85
N GLY A 286 -0.32 14.51 -14.12
CA GLY A 286 0.37 13.54 -13.28
C GLY A 286 -0.50 12.96 -12.16
N VAL A 287 0.09 12.07 -11.38
CA VAL A 287 -0.59 11.46 -10.23
C VAL A 287 0.19 11.80 -8.96
N MET A 288 -0.50 12.29 -7.94
CA MET A 288 0.10 12.51 -6.62
C MET A 288 -0.29 11.34 -5.70
N GLN A 289 0.70 10.64 -5.16
CA GLN A 289 0.51 9.69 -4.07
C GLN A 289 0.61 10.43 -2.74
N VAL A 290 -0.38 10.22 -1.88
CA VAL A 290 -0.45 10.78 -0.52
C VAL A 290 -0.76 9.65 0.45
N VAL A 291 0.17 9.31 1.31
CA VAL A 291 -0.07 8.32 2.36
C VAL A 291 -0.68 9.03 3.58
N HIS A 292 -1.76 8.47 4.07
CA HIS A 292 -2.45 8.88 5.29
C HIS A 292 -2.17 7.85 6.38
N ARG A 293 -1.79 8.31 7.55
CA ARG A 293 -1.83 7.51 8.77
C ARG A 293 -3.22 7.71 9.40
N MET A 294 -3.84 6.62 9.84
CA MET A 294 -5.16 6.71 10.47
C MET A 294 -5.17 7.67 11.65
N SER A 295 -6.29 8.36 11.86
CA SER A 295 -6.46 9.40 12.86
C SER A 295 -7.45 9.07 13.96
N SER A 296 -8.20 7.93 13.87
CA SER A 296 -9.09 7.53 14.95
C SER A 296 -8.31 7.21 16.22
N PRO A 297 -8.79 7.62 17.42
CA PRO A 297 -8.07 7.41 18.66
C PRO A 297 -7.77 5.94 18.96
N GLU A 298 -8.71 5.04 18.67
CA GLU A 298 -8.59 3.60 18.91
C GLU A 298 -7.54 2.97 17.99
N ALA A 299 -7.57 3.28 16.69
CA ALA A 299 -6.61 2.79 15.72
C ALA A 299 -5.20 3.33 16.02
N LEU A 300 -5.07 4.62 16.39
CA LEU A 300 -3.80 5.19 16.77
C LEU A 300 -3.24 4.57 18.04
N ALA A 301 -4.08 4.30 19.05
CA ALA A 301 -3.64 3.67 20.29
C ALA A 301 -3.03 2.29 20.02
N TRP A 302 -3.67 1.48 19.17
CA TRP A 302 -3.14 0.20 18.73
C TRP A 302 -1.86 0.35 17.91
N SER A 303 -1.89 1.19 16.88
CA SER A 303 -0.72 1.44 16.01
C SER A 303 0.50 1.89 16.83
N GLU A 304 0.35 2.78 17.83
CA GLU A 304 1.46 3.19 18.68
C GLU A 304 2.00 2.06 19.57
N GLN A 305 1.16 1.11 20.01
CA GLN A 305 1.64 -0.09 20.71
C GLN A 305 2.51 -0.96 19.79
N CYS A 306 2.19 -0.99 18.50
CA CYS A 306 2.92 -1.77 17.51
C CYS A 306 4.22 -1.09 17.02
N ARG A 307 4.52 0.14 17.44
CA ARG A 307 5.71 0.90 17.02
C ARG A 307 7.03 0.18 17.28
N THR A 308 7.10 -0.66 18.30
CA THR A 308 8.32 -1.35 18.74
C THR A 308 8.32 -2.85 18.43
N LEU A 309 7.45 -3.31 17.53
CA LEU A 309 7.49 -4.71 17.07
C LEU A 309 8.91 -5.08 16.62
N TYR A 310 9.29 -6.32 16.86
CA TYR A 310 10.61 -6.88 16.50
C TYR A 310 11.82 -6.18 17.14
N ALA A 311 11.63 -5.31 18.15
CA ALA A 311 12.73 -4.62 18.81
C ALA A 311 13.71 -5.58 19.51
N ALA A 312 13.23 -6.70 20.04
CA ALA A 312 14.06 -7.72 20.66
C ALA A 312 14.93 -8.46 19.62
N ASP A 313 14.53 -8.43 18.35
CA ASP A 313 15.29 -8.99 17.22
C ASP A 313 16.24 -7.93 16.59
N GLY A 314 16.37 -6.77 17.23
CA GLY A 314 17.26 -5.68 16.80
C GLY A 314 16.72 -4.81 15.67
N VAL A 315 15.41 -4.84 15.40
CA VAL A 315 14.77 -4.06 14.33
C VAL A 315 14.22 -2.74 14.90
N ASP A 316 14.62 -1.61 14.34
CA ASP A 316 13.90 -0.34 14.51
C ASP A 316 12.68 -0.36 13.57
N TYR A 317 11.59 -0.96 14.06
CA TYR A 317 10.39 -1.15 13.25
C TYR A 317 9.73 0.18 12.87
N ALA A 318 9.80 1.18 13.73
CA ALA A 318 9.25 2.50 13.40
C ALA A 318 9.97 3.13 12.20
N ALA A 319 11.29 3.12 12.19
CA ALA A 319 12.07 3.62 11.06
C ALA A 319 11.87 2.76 9.80
N TYR A 320 11.82 1.43 9.96
CA TYR A 320 11.59 0.48 8.88
C TYR A 320 10.22 0.70 8.20
N ALA A 321 9.15 0.76 9.00
CA ALA A 321 7.79 0.80 8.48
C ALA A 321 7.38 2.18 7.91
N LEU A 322 7.80 3.27 8.58
CA LEU A 322 7.50 4.62 8.10
C LEU A 322 8.31 5.01 6.86
N GLY A 323 9.54 4.54 6.72
CA GLY A 323 10.42 5.05 5.67
C GLY A 323 10.61 6.57 5.74
N ALA A 324 11.16 7.16 4.69
CA ALA A 324 11.26 8.61 4.58
C ALA A 324 9.93 9.25 4.14
N LEU A 325 9.75 10.55 4.36
CA LEU A 325 8.57 11.28 3.90
C LEU A 325 8.40 11.18 2.37
N GLY A 326 9.50 11.24 1.62
CA GLY A 326 9.51 11.06 0.17
C GLY A 326 9.17 9.64 -0.32
N ASP A 327 9.18 8.63 0.58
CA ASP A 327 8.68 7.29 0.26
C ASP A 327 7.15 7.21 0.38
N ARG A 328 6.53 8.17 1.06
CA ARG A 328 5.09 8.19 1.33
C ARG A 328 4.33 9.15 0.43
N CYS A 329 4.84 10.36 0.26
CA CYS A 329 4.11 11.45 -0.38
C CYS A 329 4.98 12.08 -1.48
N PHE A 330 4.55 11.92 -2.73
CA PHE A 330 5.29 12.42 -3.91
C PHE A 330 4.44 12.42 -5.17
N ASN A 331 4.94 13.07 -6.21
CA ASN A 331 4.32 13.07 -7.53
C ASN A 331 4.91 11.96 -8.41
N ILE A 332 4.04 11.18 -9.04
CA ILE A 332 4.36 10.24 -10.11
C ILE A 332 4.19 10.98 -11.43
N ALA A 333 5.31 11.20 -12.12
CA ALA A 333 5.31 11.89 -13.40
C ALA A 333 4.75 11.02 -14.53
N LEU A 334 4.09 11.62 -15.50
CA LEU A 334 3.80 10.99 -16.79
C LEU A 334 5.09 10.80 -17.58
N ARG A 335 5.14 9.80 -18.43
CA ARG A 335 6.32 9.45 -19.25
C ARG A 335 6.11 9.83 -20.71
#